data_c57a8b4a0e44feb2ee7a0f69c03a8144
#
_entry.id   c57a8b4a0e44feb2ee7a0f69c03a8144
#
_cell.length_a   1.000
_cell.length_b   1.000
_cell.length_c   1.000
_cell.angle_alpha   90.00
_cell.angle_beta   90.00
_cell.angle_gamma   90.00
#
_symmetry.space_group_name_H-M   'P 1'
#
loop_
_entity.id
_entity.type
_entity.pdbx_description
1 polymer ?
#
loop_
_entity_poly.entity_id
_entity_poly.type
_entity_poly.pdbx_seq_one_letter_code
_entity_poly.pdbx_strand_id
1 'polypeptide(L)'
;MKDFRQELYENGYFRQEELCFADCDRYQRARVSGLLNKAAAYAGYDYNARGLTHDVLFEMGEVFLLSRLAMRIHRIPMAGDMLDIATYENGVKGAHMQRVYEMKDQTGEVRVSVKSDWILVNPVTRKIMRPSAFTAKPCLLYTSPSPRDYAAS
;
A
#
# COMPACT_ATOMS: atom_id res chain seq x y z
N MET A 1 -18.59 -14.13 -11.92
CA MET A 1 -17.91 -13.94 -10.64
C MET A 1 -16.66 -13.09 -10.91
N LYS A 2 -16.62 -11.91 -10.33
CA LYS A 2 -15.41 -11.09 -10.45
C LYS A 2 -14.25 -11.85 -9.82
N ASP A 3 -13.15 -11.95 -10.52
CA ASP A 3 -11.92 -12.47 -9.96
C ASP A 3 -11.55 -11.62 -8.73
N PHE A 4 -11.14 -12.25 -7.67
CA PHE A 4 -10.60 -11.58 -6.47
C PHE A 4 -9.61 -10.47 -6.83
N ARG A 5 -8.86 -10.64 -7.90
CA ARG A 5 -7.96 -9.64 -8.46
C ARG A 5 -8.69 -8.38 -8.92
N GLN A 6 -9.88 -8.53 -9.54
CA GLN A 6 -10.66 -7.38 -9.99
C GLN A 6 -11.27 -6.62 -8.82
N GLU A 7 -11.69 -7.32 -7.78
CA GLU A 7 -12.23 -6.67 -6.58
C GLU A 7 -11.16 -5.86 -5.85
N LEU A 8 -9.96 -6.38 -5.73
CA LEU A 8 -8.83 -5.63 -5.20
C LEU A 8 -8.46 -4.44 -6.08
N TYR A 9 -8.62 -4.58 -7.38
CA TYR A 9 -8.33 -3.52 -8.34
C TYR A 9 -9.30 -2.34 -8.24
N GLU A 10 -10.55 -2.60 -7.88
CA GLU A 10 -11.55 -1.55 -7.67
C GLU A 10 -11.29 -0.74 -6.39
N ASN A 11 -10.59 -1.32 -5.40
CA ASN A 11 -10.44 -0.77 -4.05
C ASN A 11 -9.00 -0.57 -3.60
N GLY A 12 -8.06 -0.85 -4.46
CA GLY A 12 -6.65 -0.73 -4.15
C GLY A 12 -5.82 -1.07 -5.38
N TYR A 13 -4.62 -1.51 -5.14
CA TYR A 13 -3.69 -1.90 -6.18
C TYR A 13 -3.21 -3.32 -5.94
N PHE A 14 -3.25 -4.12 -6.96
CA PHE A 14 -2.81 -5.51 -6.94
C PHE A 14 -1.82 -5.76 -8.06
N ARG A 15 -0.78 -6.52 -7.77
CA ARG A 15 0.18 -6.95 -8.77
C ARG A 15 0.79 -8.28 -8.36
N GLN A 16 0.98 -9.16 -9.33
CA GLN A 16 1.75 -10.37 -9.16
C GLN A 16 3.17 -10.12 -9.64
N GLU A 17 4.16 -10.43 -8.81
CA GLU A 17 5.56 -10.30 -9.20
C GLU A 17 6.45 -11.34 -8.55
N GLU A 18 7.52 -11.69 -9.23
CA GLU A 18 8.56 -12.57 -8.71
C GLU A 18 9.46 -11.79 -7.76
N LEU A 19 9.78 -12.37 -6.61
CA LEU A 19 10.75 -11.78 -5.70
C LEU A 19 12.14 -11.84 -6.34
N CYS A 20 12.70 -10.67 -6.59
CA CYS A 20 13.97 -10.49 -7.25
C CYS A 20 15.13 -10.84 -6.34
N PHE A 21 16.15 -11.50 -6.86
CA PHE A 21 17.38 -11.79 -6.14
C PHE A 21 18.00 -10.53 -5.50
N ALA A 22 17.90 -9.38 -6.17
CA ALA A 22 18.43 -8.12 -5.66
C ALA A 22 17.80 -7.66 -4.34
N ASP A 23 16.55 -8.10 -4.04
CA ASP A 23 15.87 -7.79 -2.79
C ASP A 23 16.14 -8.80 -1.68
N CYS A 24 17.06 -9.73 -1.92
CA CYS A 24 17.35 -10.83 -1.03
C CYS A 24 18.78 -10.77 -0.46
N ASP A 25 18.98 -11.49 0.64
CA ASP A 25 20.31 -11.68 1.23
C ASP A 25 21.08 -12.82 0.52
N ARG A 26 22.28 -13.11 1.00
CA ARG A 26 23.13 -14.17 0.44
C ARG A 26 22.51 -15.59 0.56
N TYR A 27 21.54 -15.75 1.44
CA TYR A 27 20.79 -17.00 1.60
C TYR A 27 19.49 -17.02 0.79
N GLN A 28 19.33 -16.04 -0.10
CA GLN A 28 18.15 -15.87 -0.96
C GLN A 28 16.87 -15.55 -0.18
N ARG A 29 16.97 -15.10 1.04
CA ARG A 29 15.84 -14.66 1.85
C ARG A 29 15.56 -13.18 1.59
N ALA A 30 14.27 -12.83 1.50
CA ALA A 30 13.89 -11.43 1.36
C ALA A 30 14.49 -10.59 2.49
N ARG A 31 15.09 -9.46 2.12
CA ARG A 31 15.53 -8.46 3.11
C ARG A 31 14.34 -7.64 3.56
N VAL A 32 14.32 -7.25 4.83
CA VAL A 32 13.29 -6.34 5.35
C VAL A 32 13.28 -5.04 4.54
N SER A 33 14.44 -4.49 4.20
CA SER A 33 14.54 -3.30 3.35
C SER A 33 13.91 -3.50 1.97
N GLY A 34 14.08 -4.67 1.36
CA GLY A 34 13.46 -5.01 0.09
C GLY A 34 11.94 -5.07 0.19
N LEU A 35 11.41 -5.66 1.25
CA LEU A 35 9.98 -5.72 1.50
C LEU A 35 9.39 -4.33 1.76
N LEU A 36 10.10 -3.47 2.51
CA LEU A 36 9.70 -2.08 2.73
C LEU A 36 9.68 -1.27 1.45
N ASN A 37 10.67 -1.44 0.59
CA ASN A 37 10.73 -0.77 -0.71
C ASN A 37 9.56 -1.18 -1.60
N LYS A 38 9.19 -2.47 -1.58
CA LYS A 38 8.01 -2.95 -2.31
C LYS A 38 6.74 -2.30 -1.77
N ALA A 39 6.56 -2.25 -0.46
CA ALA A 39 5.40 -1.63 0.14
C ALA A 39 5.28 -0.15 -0.28
N ALA A 40 6.37 0.61 -0.18
CA ALA A 40 6.39 2.01 -0.59
C ALA A 40 6.09 2.17 -2.09
N ALA A 41 6.65 1.31 -2.94
CA ALA A 41 6.42 1.35 -4.39
C ALA A 41 4.94 1.10 -4.70
N TYR A 42 4.30 0.15 -4.03
CA TYR A 42 2.91 -0.19 -4.27
C TYR A 42 1.94 0.91 -3.88
N ALA A 43 2.23 1.65 -2.82
CA ALA A 43 1.47 2.86 -2.50
C ALA A 43 1.54 3.86 -3.64
N GLY A 44 2.73 4.07 -4.20
CA GLY A 44 2.93 4.92 -5.37
C GLY A 44 2.18 4.42 -6.60
N TYR A 45 2.22 3.13 -6.88
CA TYR A 45 1.50 2.54 -8.01
C TYR A 45 0.00 2.74 -7.90
N ASP A 46 -0.56 2.59 -6.70
CA ASP A 46 -1.98 2.82 -6.45
C ASP A 46 -2.36 4.27 -6.77
N TYR A 47 -1.63 5.24 -6.24
CA TYR A 47 -1.88 6.64 -6.54
C TYR A 47 -1.63 7.01 -8.00
N ASN A 48 -0.57 6.49 -8.61
CA ASN A 48 -0.28 6.71 -10.03
C ASN A 48 -1.42 6.18 -10.92
N ALA A 49 -1.97 5.02 -10.58
CA ALA A 49 -3.09 4.44 -11.31
C ALA A 49 -4.34 5.33 -11.28
N ARG A 50 -4.46 6.20 -10.28
CA ARG A 50 -5.54 7.18 -10.15
C ARG A 50 -5.20 8.55 -10.74
N GLY A 51 -4.02 8.70 -11.34
CA GLY A 51 -3.54 9.99 -11.82
C GLY A 51 -3.01 10.92 -10.74
N LEU A 52 -2.79 10.42 -9.53
CA LEU A 52 -2.30 11.18 -8.39
C LEU A 52 -0.81 10.93 -8.18
N THR A 53 -0.01 11.33 -9.16
CA THR A 53 1.45 11.21 -9.06
C THR A 53 1.99 12.14 -7.98
N HIS A 54 3.22 11.91 -7.55
CA HIS A 54 3.89 12.79 -6.60
C HIS A 54 3.89 14.26 -7.07
N ASP A 55 4.17 14.49 -8.33
CA ASP A 55 4.21 15.84 -8.88
C ASP A 55 2.84 16.52 -8.87
N VAL A 56 1.79 15.78 -9.22
CA VAL A 56 0.42 16.28 -9.17
C VAL A 56 0.03 16.64 -7.73
N LEU A 57 0.30 15.77 -6.78
CA LEU A 57 0.00 16.05 -5.37
C LEU A 57 0.80 17.24 -4.86
N PHE A 58 2.08 17.32 -5.20
CA PHE A 58 2.95 18.41 -4.78
C PHE A 58 2.43 19.75 -5.31
N GLU A 59 2.00 19.82 -6.55
CA GLU A 59 1.39 21.04 -7.13
C GLU A 59 0.09 21.43 -6.43
N MET A 60 -0.65 20.44 -5.91
CA MET A 60 -1.85 20.66 -5.11
C MET A 60 -1.54 21.08 -3.66
N GLY A 61 -0.28 21.16 -3.29
CA GLY A 61 0.15 21.48 -1.93
C GLY A 61 0.02 20.31 -0.96
N GLU A 62 0.15 19.09 -1.45
CA GLU A 62 -0.07 17.88 -0.65
C GLU A 62 1.07 16.90 -0.82
N VAL A 63 1.58 16.38 0.30
CA VAL A 63 2.59 15.32 0.34
C VAL A 63 2.22 14.35 1.44
N PHE A 64 2.33 13.06 1.17
CA PHE A 64 2.18 12.03 2.18
C PHE A 64 3.53 11.69 2.80
N LEU A 65 3.56 11.66 4.12
CA LEU A 65 4.72 11.19 4.87
C LEU A 65 4.33 9.97 5.70
N LEU A 66 5.21 8.98 5.67
CA LEU A 66 5.05 7.79 6.49
C LEU A 66 5.31 8.15 7.96
N SER A 67 4.31 7.93 8.80
CA SER A 67 4.39 8.20 10.24
C SER A 67 4.80 6.95 11.01
N ARG A 68 4.14 5.84 10.74
CA ARG A 68 4.42 4.56 11.40
C ARG A 68 4.24 3.42 10.43
N LEU A 69 4.99 2.36 10.67
CA LEU A 69 4.85 1.13 9.92
C LEU A 69 5.10 -0.06 10.83
N ALA A 70 4.24 -1.05 10.72
CA ALA A 70 4.41 -2.35 11.37
C ALA A 70 4.38 -3.43 10.30
N MET A 71 5.41 -4.27 10.30
CA MET A 71 5.52 -5.39 9.38
C MET A 71 5.53 -6.68 10.17
N ARG A 72 4.71 -7.64 9.75
CA ARG A 72 4.74 -8.99 10.25
C ARG A 72 5.15 -9.94 9.15
N ILE A 73 6.25 -10.63 9.37
CA ILE A 73 6.72 -11.67 8.46
C ILE A 73 6.25 -13.00 9.03
N HIS A 74 5.22 -13.59 8.41
CA HIS A 74 4.67 -14.87 8.83
C HIS A 74 5.58 -16.01 8.41
N ARG A 75 6.10 -15.92 7.21
CA ARG A 75 7.07 -16.83 6.64
C ARG A 75 7.90 -16.07 5.60
N ILE A 76 9.21 -16.05 5.77
CA ILE A 76 10.08 -15.25 4.91
C ILE A 76 9.97 -15.68 3.43
N PRO A 77 9.69 -14.76 2.52
CA PRO A 77 9.74 -15.06 1.09
C PRO A 77 11.18 -15.26 0.63
N MET A 78 11.33 -16.12 -0.37
CA MET A 78 12.62 -16.48 -0.96
C MET A 78 12.72 -15.93 -2.38
N ALA A 79 13.95 -15.70 -2.84
CA ALA A 79 14.21 -15.33 -4.23
C ALA A 79 13.57 -16.35 -5.18
N GLY A 80 12.89 -15.86 -6.21
CA GLY A 80 12.17 -16.69 -7.16
C GLY A 80 10.72 -16.98 -6.77
N ASP A 81 10.33 -16.70 -5.54
CA ASP A 81 8.92 -16.85 -5.14
C ASP A 81 8.05 -15.86 -5.92
N MET A 82 6.95 -16.37 -6.46
CA MET A 82 5.92 -15.54 -7.07
C MET A 82 4.97 -15.06 -5.98
N LEU A 83 4.85 -13.76 -5.83
CA LEU A 83 4.03 -13.14 -4.79
C LEU A 83 2.87 -12.36 -5.40
N ASP A 84 1.70 -12.54 -4.81
CA ASP A 84 0.53 -11.70 -5.05
C ASP A 84 0.55 -10.58 -4.01
N ILE A 85 0.84 -9.38 -4.47
CA ILE A 85 1.01 -8.21 -3.59
C ILE A 85 -0.18 -7.28 -3.79
N ALA A 86 -0.86 -6.98 -2.70
CA ALA A 86 -2.01 -6.09 -2.70
C ALA A 86 -1.80 -4.97 -1.69
N THR A 87 -2.31 -3.79 -2.00
CA THR A 87 -2.36 -2.66 -1.08
C THR A 87 -3.69 -1.93 -1.20
N TYR A 88 -4.19 -1.46 -0.09
CA TYR A 88 -5.43 -0.69 -0.04
C TYR A 88 -5.44 0.25 1.17
N GLU A 89 -6.22 1.30 1.06
CA GLU A 89 -6.47 2.21 2.16
C GLU A 89 -7.46 1.59 3.14
N ASN A 90 -7.17 1.73 4.43
CA ASN A 90 -7.95 1.09 5.50
C ASN A 90 -8.47 2.12 6.52
N GLY A 91 -8.97 3.24 6.02
CA GLY A 91 -9.62 4.24 6.84
C GLY A 91 -8.70 5.30 7.42
N VAL A 92 -9.30 6.16 8.21
CA VAL A 92 -8.68 7.34 8.79
C VAL A 92 -8.89 7.33 10.29
N LYS A 93 -7.85 7.66 11.05
CA LYS A 93 -7.93 7.82 12.49
C LYS A 93 -7.18 9.10 12.89
N GLY A 94 -7.91 10.14 13.26
CA GLY A 94 -7.33 11.46 13.52
C GLY A 94 -6.67 12.03 12.27
N ALA A 95 -5.39 12.39 12.37
CA ALA A 95 -4.60 12.87 11.24
C ALA A 95 -3.98 11.74 10.42
N HIS A 96 -4.15 10.49 10.83
CA HIS A 96 -3.51 9.33 10.21
C HIS A 96 -4.43 8.65 9.21
N MET A 97 -3.89 8.37 8.04
CA MET A 97 -4.54 7.59 6.99
C MET A 97 -3.84 6.23 6.93
N GLN A 98 -4.57 5.17 7.24
CA GLN A 98 -3.99 3.83 7.28
C GLN A 98 -3.98 3.20 5.89
N ARG A 99 -2.86 2.56 5.57
CA ARG A 99 -2.71 1.72 4.38
C ARG A 99 -2.20 0.35 4.78
N VAL A 100 -2.78 -0.67 4.18
CA VAL A 100 -2.45 -2.07 4.46
C VAL A 100 -1.85 -2.69 3.21
N TYR A 101 -0.92 -3.63 3.42
CA TYR A 101 -0.31 -4.42 2.36
C TYR A 101 -0.35 -5.88 2.75
N GLU A 102 -0.58 -6.74 1.79
CA GLU A 102 -0.48 -8.18 1.94
C GLU A 102 0.34 -8.76 0.80
N MET A 103 1.25 -9.66 1.15
CA MET A 103 2.03 -10.42 0.17
C MET A 103 1.72 -11.89 0.39
N LYS A 104 1.03 -12.49 -0.58
CA LYS A 104 0.61 -13.89 -0.56
C LYS A 104 1.43 -14.69 -1.55
N ASP A 105 1.71 -15.95 -1.19
CA ASP A 105 2.29 -16.89 -2.14
C ASP A 105 1.21 -17.49 -3.05
N GLN A 106 1.61 -18.37 -3.95
CA GLN A 106 0.69 -18.98 -4.91
C GLN A 106 -0.27 -19.99 -4.29
N THR A 107 -0.03 -20.39 -3.03
CA THR A 107 -0.99 -21.23 -2.27
C THR A 107 -2.07 -20.38 -1.59
N GLY A 108 -1.94 -19.06 -1.62
CA GLY A 108 -2.84 -18.14 -0.93
C GLY A 108 -2.42 -17.86 0.52
N GLU A 109 -1.30 -18.41 0.97
CA GLU A 109 -0.78 -18.14 2.31
C GLU A 109 -0.19 -16.74 2.38
N VAL A 110 -0.59 -15.98 3.40
CA VAL A 110 -0.03 -14.64 3.67
C VAL A 110 1.38 -14.82 4.23
N ARG A 111 2.35 -14.35 3.49
CA ARG A 111 3.77 -14.41 3.85
C ARG A 111 4.21 -13.18 4.62
N VAL A 112 3.69 -12.02 4.24
CA VAL A 112 4.02 -10.74 4.86
C VAL A 112 2.76 -9.87 4.95
N SER A 113 2.56 -9.25 6.10
CA SER A 113 1.50 -8.25 6.31
C SER A 113 2.13 -6.95 6.77
N VAL A 114 1.68 -5.84 6.23
CA VAL A 114 2.17 -4.51 6.61
C VAL A 114 0.99 -3.61 6.92
N LYS A 115 1.09 -2.86 7.99
CA LYS A 115 0.18 -1.74 8.31
C LYS A 115 1.01 -0.47 8.39
N SER A 116 0.58 0.55 7.70
CA SER A 116 1.27 1.83 7.69
C SER A 116 0.29 2.96 7.95
N ASP A 117 0.74 3.94 8.71
CA ASP A 117 0.01 5.18 8.98
C ASP A 117 0.72 6.33 8.28
N TRP A 118 -0.03 7.07 7.51
CA TRP A 118 0.46 8.20 6.72
C TRP A 118 -0.18 9.49 7.21
N ILE A 119 0.56 10.57 7.12
CA ILE A 119 0.06 11.93 7.38
C ILE A 119 0.16 12.75 6.11
N LEU A 120 -0.83 13.61 5.93
CA LEU A 120 -0.85 14.58 4.84
C LEU A 120 -0.20 15.87 5.33
N VAL A 121 0.75 16.39 4.58
CA VAL A 121 1.53 17.57 4.93
C VAL A 121 1.54 18.55 3.76
N ASN A 122 1.41 19.83 4.07
CA ASN A 122 1.67 20.86 3.08
C ASN A 122 3.20 21.06 2.96
N PRO A 123 3.81 20.83 1.79
CA PRO A 123 5.26 20.86 1.65
C PRO A 123 5.87 22.26 1.80
N VAL A 124 5.07 23.31 1.61
CA VAL A 124 5.51 24.70 1.73
C VAL A 124 5.46 25.16 3.18
N THR A 125 4.29 25.01 3.81
CA THR A 125 4.11 25.43 5.22
C THR A 125 4.63 24.42 6.22
N ARG A 126 4.85 23.18 5.78
CA ARG A 126 5.26 22.02 6.60
C ARG A 126 4.27 21.66 7.70
N LYS A 127 3.04 22.10 7.58
CA LYS A 127 1.98 21.81 8.53
C LYS A 127 1.26 20.52 8.16
N ILE A 128 0.90 19.76 9.18
CA ILE A 128 0.05 18.59 9.03
C ILE A 128 -1.35 19.04 8.63
N MET A 129 -1.89 18.42 7.60
CA MET A 129 -3.24 18.68 7.12
C MET A 129 -4.18 17.58 7.61
N ARG A 130 -5.44 17.95 7.81
CA ARG A 130 -6.47 16.95 8.13
C ARG A 130 -6.78 16.13 6.88
N PRO A 131 -7.03 14.83 7.00
CA PRO A 131 -7.45 14.02 5.85
C PRO A 131 -8.66 14.56 5.11
N SER A 132 -9.57 15.23 5.82
CA SER A 132 -10.74 15.90 5.21
C SER A 132 -10.35 17.05 4.27
N ALA A 133 -9.16 17.60 4.40
CA ALA A 133 -8.64 18.65 3.51
C ALA A 133 -7.99 18.09 2.25
N PHE A 134 -7.97 16.77 2.06
CA PHE A 134 -7.38 16.14 0.89
C PHE A 134 -8.19 16.49 -0.36
N THR A 135 -7.63 17.34 -1.20
CA THR A 135 -8.33 17.91 -2.34
C THR A 135 -8.53 16.92 -3.49
N ALA A 136 -7.69 15.90 -3.58
CA ALA A 136 -7.82 14.82 -4.56
C ALA A 136 -8.82 13.74 -4.14
N LYS A 137 -9.54 13.95 -3.06
CA LYS A 137 -10.50 13.02 -2.50
C LYS A 137 -11.56 12.50 -3.48
N PRO A 138 -12.08 13.30 -4.43
CA PRO A 138 -13.03 12.78 -5.42
C PRO A 138 -12.45 11.72 -6.34
N CYS A 139 -11.16 11.74 -6.56
CA CYS A 139 -10.46 10.70 -7.33
C CYS A 139 -10.32 9.42 -6.52
N LEU A 140 -10.51 9.52 -5.23
CA LEU A 140 -10.57 8.43 -4.30
C LEU A 140 -12.01 7.98 -4.15
N LEU A 141 -12.69 7.64 -5.19
CA LEU A 141 -14.05 7.10 -5.13
C LEU A 141 -14.18 5.90 -4.19
N TYR A 142 -13.34 5.87 -3.22
CA TYR A 142 -13.34 4.95 -2.11
C TYR A 142 -14.23 5.40 -1.00
N THR A 143 -15.45 5.44 -1.26
CA THR A 143 -16.43 4.94 -0.35
C THR A 143 -16.46 3.41 -0.45
N SER A 144 -15.35 2.83 -0.82
CA SER A 144 -15.27 1.39 -0.90
C SER A 144 -15.43 0.78 0.47
N PRO A 145 -16.09 -0.36 0.56
CA PRO A 145 -16.14 -1.12 1.78
C PRO A 145 -14.73 -1.30 2.32
N SER A 146 -14.58 -1.16 3.64
CA SER A 146 -13.30 -1.44 4.27
C SER A 146 -12.92 -2.90 4.01
N PRO A 147 -11.66 -3.28 4.09
CA PRO A 147 -11.27 -4.69 4.02
C PRO A 147 -11.98 -5.59 5.01
N ARG A 148 -12.53 -5.01 6.08
CA ARG A 148 -13.40 -5.75 7.02
C ARG A 148 -14.69 -6.19 6.38
N ASP A 149 -15.22 -5.38 5.46
CA ASP A 149 -16.45 -5.71 4.75
C ASP A 149 -16.21 -6.84 3.75
N TYR A 150 -15.02 -6.93 3.20
CA TYR A 150 -14.61 -8.06 2.36
C TYR A 150 -14.36 -9.32 3.18
N ALA A 151 -13.80 -9.18 4.37
CA ALA A 151 -13.56 -10.31 5.26
C ALA A 151 -14.86 -10.84 5.89
N ALA A 152 -15.91 -10.03 5.96
CA ALA A 152 -17.21 -10.41 6.51
C ALA A 152 -18.16 -10.98 5.45
N SER A 153 -17.83 -10.85 4.20
CA SER A 153 -18.60 -11.42 3.09
C SER A 153 -17.97 -12.78 2.64
#